data_7ea2831cad69bd6313abb71e1f95ff85
#
_entry.id   7ea2831cad69bd6313abb71e1f95ff85
#
_cell.length_a   1.000
_cell.length_b   1.000
_cell.length_c   1.000
_cell.angle_alpha   90.00
_cell.angle_beta   90.00
_cell.angle_gamma   90.00
#
_symmetry.space_group_name_H-M   'P 1'
#
loop_
_entity.id
_entity.type
_entity.pdbx_description
1 polymer ?
#
loop_
_entity_poly.entity_id
_entity_poly.type
_entity_poly.pdbx_seq_one_letter_code
_entity_poly.pdbx_strand_id
1 'polypeptide(L)'
;YSKNLKLTKALLIGGVSFKEQDQLIDKGVDVLIATPGRLLDHFERGKLLLTGVQIMVVDEADRMLDMGFIPDIERIFNLTPFTRQTLFFSATMAAEIERLTNTFLSAPLRVEVARQASASENIEQSVLLFKPSRRDREGTEKRKLLREMILNEGSDCKNAIIFCNRKSDVD
;
A
#
# COMPACT_ATOMS: atom_id res chain seq x y z
N TYR A 1 -7.93 -16.06 -11.61
CA TYR A 1 -6.73 -16.65 -12.24
C TYR A 1 -6.57 -18.14 -11.94
N SER A 2 -7.02 -18.66 -10.80
CA SER A 2 -6.88 -20.08 -10.42
C SER A 2 -7.97 -21.01 -10.95
N LYS A 3 -8.86 -20.58 -11.84
CA LYS A 3 -10.02 -21.35 -12.32
C LYS A 3 -9.65 -22.76 -12.85
N ASN A 4 -8.48 -22.87 -13.45
CA ASN A 4 -7.99 -24.09 -14.08
C ASN A 4 -6.94 -24.84 -13.23
N LEU A 5 -6.67 -24.36 -12.02
CA LEU A 5 -5.69 -24.92 -11.10
C LEU A 5 -6.39 -25.38 -9.81
N LYS A 6 -6.05 -26.57 -9.34
CA LYS A 6 -6.57 -27.10 -8.07
C LYS A 6 -5.72 -26.61 -6.90
N LEU A 7 -5.68 -25.27 -6.70
CA LEU A 7 -4.92 -24.66 -5.61
C LEU A 7 -5.84 -24.32 -4.44
N THR A 8 -5.39 -24.64 -3.24
CA THR A 8 -5.99 -24.21 -1.99
C THR A 8 -5.48 -22.80 -1.63
N LYS A 9 -6.33 -21.97 -1.03
CA LYS A 9 -5.97 -20.61 -0.66
C LYS A 9 -6.49 -20.24 0.72
N ALA A 10 -5.74 -19.41 1.44
CA ALA A 10 -6.20 -18.72 2.64
C ALA A 10 -5.99 -17.22 2.53
N LEU A 11 -6.90 -16.46 3.15
CA LEU A 11 -6.85 -15.02 3.28
C LEU A 11 -6.71 -14.65 4.75
N LEU A 12 -5.59 -14.02 5.12
CA LEU A 12 -5.28 -13.58 6.48
C LEU A 12 -5.31 -12.06 6.55
N ILE A 13 -6.43 -11.51 7.01
CA ILE A 13 -6.65 -10.05 7.11
C ILE A 13 -7.14 -9.68 8.51
N GLY A 14 -6.91 -8.44 8.90
CA GLY A 14 -7.46 -7.87 10.13
C GLY A 14 -8.99 -7.81 10.11
N GLY A 15 -9.61 -7.71 11.29
CA GLY A 15 -11.07 -7.61 11.43
C GLY A 15 -11.87 -8.89 11.23
N VAL A 16 -11.22 -10.00 10.88
CA VAL A 16 -11.83 -11.33 10.74
C VAL A 16 -11.40 -12.23 11.90
N SER A 17 -12.30 -13.18 12.29
CA SER A 17 -12.04 -14.14 13.36
C SER A 17 -10.78 -14.97 13.09
N PHE A 18 -9.92 -15.10 14.10
CA PHE A 18 -8.76 -16.00 14.04
C PHE A 18 -9.16 -17.45 13.82
N LYS A 19 -10.25 -17.90 14.44
CA LYS A 19 -10.70 -19.27 14.34
C LYS A 19 -11.00 -19.73 12.91
N GLU A 20 -11.61 -18.85 12.11
CA GLU A 20 -11.89 -19.16 10.70
C GLU A 20 -10.60 -19.24 9.89
N GLN A 21 -9.66 -18.34 10.14
CA GLN A 21 -8.37 -18.32 9.47
C GLN A 21 -7.50 -19.53 9.89
N ASP A 22 -7.47 -19.86 11.19
CA ASP A 22 -6.77 -21.05 11.71
C ASP A 22 -7.25 -22.34 11.03
N GLN A 23 -8.56 -22.50 10.83
CA GLN A 23 -9.12 -23.67 10.15
C GLN A 23 -8.65 -23.82 8.69
N LEU A 24 -8.39 -22.71 8.01
CA LEU A 24 -7.85 -22.73 6.66
C LEU A 24 -6.36 -23.10 6.66
N ILE A 25 -5.59 -22.52 7.58
CA ILE A 25 -4.15 -22.80 7.73
C ILE A 25 -3.91 -24.27 8.11
N ASP A 26 -4.69 -24.80 9.06
CA ASP A 26 -4.56 -26.19 9.57
C ASP A 26 -4.79 -27.23 8.46
N LYS A 27 -5.54 -26.90 7.41
CA LYS A 27 -5.74 -27.77 6.23
C LYS A 27 -4.57 -27.78 5.26
N GLY A 28 -3.62 -26.86 5.44
CA GLY A 28 -2.58 -26.58 4.45
C GLY A 28 -3.09 -25.78 3.27
N VAL A 29 -2.29 -24.83 2.81
CA VAL A 29 -2.63 -23.94 1.69
C VAL A 29 -1.47 -23.82 0.71
N ASP A 30 -1.81 -23.78 -0.58
CA ASP A 30 -0.84 -23.55 -1.65
C ASP A 30 -0.59 -22.06 -1.85
N VAL A 31 -1.61 -21.23 -1.62
CA VAL A 31 -1.53 -19.77 -1.80
C VAL A 31 -2.04 -19.08 -0.54
N LEU A 32 -1.17 -18.28 0.06
CA LEU A 32 -1.49 -17.44 1.22
C LEU A 32 -1.52 -15.97 0.80
N ILE A 33 -2.63 -15.29 1.05
CA ILE A 33 -2.79 -13.86 0.84
C ILE A 33 -2.97 -13.23 2.22
N ALA A 34 -2.13 -12.27 2.57
CA ALA A 34 -2.13 -11.73 3.93
C ALA A 34 -1.76 -10.25 3.99
N THR A 35 -2.30 -9.56 4.98
CA THR A 35 -1.71 -8.29 5.45
C THR A 35 -0.55 -8.59 6.40
N PRO A 36 0.54 -7.77 6.41
CA PRO A 36 1.75 -8.07 7.18
C PRO A 36 1.50 -8.39 8.65
N GLY A 37 0.82 -7.52 9.37
CA GLY A 37 0.55 -7.72 10.81
C GLY A 37 -0.24 -8.99 11.08
N ARG A 38 -1.31 -9.30 10.31
CA ARG A 38 -2.11 -10.51 10.54
C ARG A 38 -1.32 -11.79 10.23
N LEU A 39 -0.44 -11.78 9.26
CA LEU A 39 0.46 -12.89 8.98
C LEU A 39 1.38 -13.15 10.16
N LEU A 40 2.00 -12.09 10.69
CA LEU A 40 2.88 -12.20 11.87
C LEU A 40 2.12 -12.65 13.13
N ASP A 41 0.89 -12.19 13.35
CA ASP A 41 0.03 -12.68 14.44
C ASP A 41 -0.15 -14.22 14.40
N HIS A 42 -0.45 -14.79 13.23
CA HIS A 42 -0.56 -16.23 13.07
C HIS A 42 0.77 -16.96 13.23
N PHE A 43 1.87 -16.35 12.76
CA PHE A 43 3.21 -16.90 12.94
C PHE A 43 3.60 -16.93 14.44
N GLU A 44 3.39 -15.86 15.19
CA GLU A 44 3.70 -15.76 16.62
C GLU A 44 2.88 -16.76 17.47
N ARG A 45 1.66 -17.04 17.05
CA ARG A 45 0.81 -18.06 17.66
C ARG A 45 1.22 -19.49 17.29
N GLY A 46 2.28 -19.68 16.52
CA GLY A 46 2.74 -21.00 16.09
C GLY A 46 1.80 -21.73 15.11
N LYS A 47 0.88 -20.99 14.47
CA LYS A 47 -0.09 -21.55 13.53
C LYS A 47 0.41 -21.58 12.10
N LEU A 48 1.43 -20.80 11.77
CA LEU A 48 1.93 -20.63 10.42
C LEU A 48 3.43 -20.87 10.37
N LEU A 49 3.87 -21.73 9.43
CA LEU A 49 5.27 -21.93 9.10
C LEU A 49 5.52 -21.37 7.70
N LEU A 50 6.55 -20.54 7.56
CA LEU A 50 6.91 -19.88 6.30
C LEU A 50 8.15 -20.53 5.63
N THR A 51 8.69 -21.59 6.22
CA THR A 51 9.93 -22.26 5.74
C THR A 51 9.75 -22.98 4.41
N GLY A 52 8.53 -23.23 3.97
CA GLY A 52 8.19 -23.84 2.69
C GLY A 52 7.85 -22.87 1.57
N VAL A 53 7.94 -21.56 1.81
CA VAL A 53 7.60 -20.55 0.81
C VAL A 53 8.58 -20.57 -0.34
N GLN A 54 8.08 -20.84 -1.54
CA GLN A 54 8.88 -20.87 -2.79
C GLN A 54 8.78 -19.56 -3.56
N ILE A 55 7.62 -18.91 -3.51
CA ILE A 55 7.34 -17.63 -4.19
C ILE A 55 6.75 -16.67 -3.17
N MET A 56 7.35 -15.50 -3.07
CA MET A 56 6.85 -14.39 -2.24
C MET A 56 6.50 -13.21 -3.13
N VAL A 57 5.32 -12.66 -2.95
CA VAL A 57 4.87 -11.45 -3.65
C VAL A 57 4.65 -10.35 -2.62
N VAL A 58 5.30 -9.22 -2.81
CA VAL A 58 5.04 -7.97 -2.08
C VAL A 58 4.38 -7.01 -3.04
N ASP A 59 3.16 -6.62 -2.76
CA ASP A 59 2.38 -5.73 -3.60
C ASP A 59 2.02 -4.44 -2.85
N GLU A 60 1.89 -3.33 -3.57
CA GLU A 60 1.66 -1.99 -3.00
C GLU A 60 2.68 -1.62 -1.89
N ALA A 61 3.98 -1.84 -2.13
CA ALA A 61 5.00 -1.64 -1.11
C ALA A 61 5.09 -0.18 -0.62
N ASP A 62 4.87 0.80 -1.48
CA ASP A 62 4.79 2.21 -1.11
C ASP A 62 3.61 2.50 -0.17
N ARG A 63 2.47 1.89 -0.39
CA ARG A 63 1.34 2.00 0.54
C ARG A 63 1.66 1.34 1.89
N MET A 64 2.36 0.22 1.89
CA MET A 64 2.80 -0.42 3.13
C MET A 64 3.83 0.43 3.87
N LEU A 65 4.69 1.18 3.15
CA LEU A 65 5.59 2.18 3.74
C LEU A 65 4.80 3.28 4.44
N ASP A 66 3.82 3.87 3.76
CA ASP A 66 2.97 4.94 4.31
C ASP A 66 2.20 4.49 5.56
N MET A 67 1.84 3.22 5.62
CA MET A 67 1.15 2.60 6.77
C MET A 67 2.12 2.15 7.89
N GLY A 68 3.43 2.28 7.72
CA GLY A 68 4.43 1.90 8.70
C GLY A 68 4.72 0.40 8.80
N PHE A 69 4.37 -0.40 7.79
CA PHE A 69 4.56 -1.87 7.79
C PHE A 69 5.95 -2.32 7.33
N ILE A 70 6.88 -1.43 7.06
CA ILE A 70 8.23 -1.83 6.61
C ILE A 70 8.92 -2.78 7.60
N PRO A 71 8.91 -2.55 8.93
CA PRO A 71 9.51 -3.50 9.87
C PRO A 71 8.86 -4.89 9.83
N ASP A 72 7.54 -4.96 9.63
CA ASP A 72 6.82 -6.22 9.51
C ASP A 72 7.22 -6.98 8.24
N ILE A 73 7.38 -6.27 7.14
CA ILE A 73 7.81 -6.83 5.87
C ILE A 73 9.24 -7.38 5.98
N GLU A 74 10.16 -6.63 6.57
CA GLU A 74 11.54 -7.07 6.83
C GLU A 74 11.57 -8.36 7.66
N ARG A 75 10.73 -8.42 8.69
CA ARG A 75 10.58 -9.62 9.53
C ARG A 75 10.05 -10.80 8.74
N ILE A 76 9.05 -10.61 7.89
CA ILE A 76 8.50 -11.66 7.02
C ILE A 76 9.57 -12.16 6.03
N PHE A 77 10.36 -11.27 5.45
CA PHE A 77 11.49 -11.65 4.60
C PHE A 77 12.47 -12.57 5.31
N ASN A 78 12.80 -12.27 6.57
CA ASN A 78 13.72 -13.08 7.38
C ASN A 78 13.12 -14.43 7.81
N LEU A 79 11.80 -14.57 7.83
CA LEU A 79 11.09 -15.82 8.18
C LEU A 79 10.89 -16.75 6.98
N THR A 80 11.12 -16.28 5.77
CA THR A 80 10.96 -17.06 4.53
C THR A 80 12.31 -17.50 3.99
N PRO A 81 12.41 -18.64 3.26
CA PRO A 81 13.67 -19.15 2.74
C PRO A 81 14.37 -18.14 1.82
N PHE A 82 15.68 -18.02 1.93
CA PHE A 82 16.48 -17.18 1.05
C PHE A 82 16.40 -17.61 -0.44
N THR A 83 16.18 -18.90 -0.69
CA THR A 83 16.10 -19.49 -2.04
C THR A 83 14.76 -19.22 -2.75
N ARG A 84 13.80 -18.54 -2.08
CA ARG A 84 12.52 -18.18 -2.70
C ARG A 84 12.70 -17.25 -3.90
N GLN A 85 11.80 -17.33 -4.86
CA GLN A 85 11.61 -16.27 -5.84
C GLN A 85 10.83 -15.12 -5.19
N THR A 86 11.29 -13.88 -5.35
CA THR A 86 10.57 -12.71 -4.85
C THR A 86 10.12 -11.83 -6.00
N LEU A 87 8.84 -11.49 -5.99
CA LEU A 87 8.21 -10.52 -6.89
C LEU A 87 7.82 -9.31 -6.05
N PHE A 88 8.28 -8.13 -6.45
CA PHE A 88 8.09 -6.91 -5.69
C PHE A 88 7.44 -5.83 -6.55
N PHE A 89 6.28 -5.33 -6.13
CA PHE A 89 5.50 -4.33 -6.86
C PHE A 89 5.31 -3.08 -6.01
N SER A 90 5.53 -1.93 -6.63
CA SER A 90 5.34 -0.61 -6.03
C SER A 90 5.07 0.41 -7.11
N ALA A 91 4.17 1.37 -6.86
CA ALA A 91 3.93 2.47 -7.78
C ALA A 91 5.06 3.53 -7.72
N THR A 92 5.73 3.63 -6.57
CA THR A 92 6.84 4.56 -6.35
C THR A 92 8.06 3.84 -5.78
N MET A 93 9.26 4.43 -5.95
CA MET A 93 10.52 3.92 -5.41
C MET A 93 11.13 4.93 -4.45
N ALA A 94 10.49 5.12 -3.29
CA ALA A 94 11.06 5.88 -2.19
C ALA A 94 12.37 5.24 -1.69
N ALA A 95 13.24 6.00 -1.05
CA ALA A 95 14.55 5.53 -0.58
C ALA A 95 14.45 4.28 0.32
N GLU A 96 13.43 4.20 1.17
CA GLU A 96 13.17 3.04 2.03
C GLU A 96 12.77 1.79 1.24
N ILE A 97 11.99 1.96 0.16
CA ILE A 97 11.61 0.86 -0.73
C ILE A 97 12.85 0.34 -1.49
N GLU A 98 13.68 1.25 -1.98
CA GLU A 98 14.94 0.90 -2.66
C GLU A 98 15.88 0.18 -1.70
N ARG A 99 16.02 0.65 -0.46
CA ARG A 99 16.80 -0.03 0.59
C ARG A 99 16.28 -1.45 0.84
N LEU A 100 14.96 -1.62 0.96
CA LEU A 100 14.33 -2.94 1.18
C LEU A 100 14.65 -3.90 0.02
N THR A 101 14.46 -3.45 -1.22
CA THR A 101 14.75 -4.27 -2.40
C THR A 101 16.22 -4.65 -2.48
N ASN A 102 17.14 -3.73 -2.23
CA ASN A 102 18.59 -4.00 -2.23
C ASN A 102 19.02 -4.94 -1.11
N THR A 103 18.30 -4.96 0.01
CA THR A 103 18.63 -5.84 1.16
C THR A 103 18.13 -7.26 0.96
N PHE A 104 16.91 -7.44 0.42
CA PHE A 104 16.22 -8.72 0.44
C PHE A 104 16.08 -9.41 -0.93
N LEU A 105 16.35 -8.71 -2.03
CA LEU A 105 16.32 -9.29 -3.36
C LEU A 105 17.75 -9.52 -3.89
N SER A 106 17.97 -10.68 -4.50
CA SER A 106 19.26 -11.00 -5.12
C SER A 106 19.23 -10.70 -6.60
N ALA A 107 20.02 -9.71 -7.05
CA ALA A 107 20.13 -9.29 -8.44
C ALA A 107 18.76 -9.16 -9.14
N PRO A 108 17.81 -8.36 -8.61
CA PRO A 108 16.46 -8.28 -9.16
C PRO A 108 16.47 -7.68 -10.58
N LEU A 109 15.65 -8.25 -11.45
CA LEU A 109 15.31 -7.60 -12.72
C LEU A 109 14.32 -6.47 -12.44
N ARG A 110 14.68 -5.24 -12.77
CA ARG A 110 13.81 -4.08 -12.64
C ARG A 110 13.03 -3.86 -13.94
N VAL A 111 11.71 -3.84 -13.83
CA VAL A 111 10.80 -3.53 -14.94
C VAL A 111 10.02 -2.27 -14.58
N GLU A 112 10.16 -1.23 -15.37
CA GLU A 112 9.42 0.02 -15.22
C GLU A 112 8.39 0.15 -16.34
N VAL A 113 7.14 0.37 -15.98
CA VAL A 113 6.01 0.51 -16.93
C VAL A 113 5.83 1.97 -17.35
N ALA A 114 6.15 2.92 -16.47
CA ALA A 114 6.07 4.35 -16.73
C ALA A 114 7.17 5.08 -15.94
N ARG A 115 7.51 6.30 -16.34
CA ARG A 115 8.41 7.16 -15.56
C ARG A 115 7.78 7.47 -14.21
N GLN A 116 8.56 7.29 -13.13
CA GLN A 116 8.12 7.60 -11.78
C GLN A 116 7.68 9.07 -11.68
N ALA A 117 6.54 9.28 -10.99
CA ALA A 117 6.02 10.62 -10.65
C ALA A 117 5.80 11.57 -11.84
N SER A 118 5.60 11.08 -13.05
CA SER A 118 5.13 11.91 -14.14
C SER A 118 3.60 11.95 -14.13
N ALA A 119 3.02 13.16 -13.96
CA ALA A 119 1.60 13.32 -14.25
C ALA A 119 1.35 13.00 -15.74
N SER A 120 0.17 12.47 -16.04
CA SER A 120 -0.25 12.32 -17.44
C SER A 120 -0.16 13.67 -18.15
N GLU A 121 0.26 13.67 -19.41
CA GLU A 121 0.30 14.88 -20.26
C GLU A 121 -1.07 15.57 -20.37
N ASN A 122 -2.14 14.83 -20.08
CA ASN A 122 -3.52 15.34 -20.09
C ASN A 122 -3.96 15.97 -18.76
N ILE A 123 -3.08 16.05 -17.75
CA ILE A 123 -3.38 16.66 -16.45
C ILE A 123 -2.67 17.99 -16.34
N GLU A 124 -3.45 19.06 -16.34
CA GLU A 124 -2.94 20.39 -16.02
C GLU A 124 -2.72 20.50 -14.51
N GLN A 125 -1.49 20.86 -14.11
CA GLN A 125 -1.12 21.01 -12.71
C GLN A 125 -0.81 22.47 -12.41
N SER A 126 -1.36 22.98 -11.33
CA SER A 126 -1.07 24.32 -10.84
C SER A 126 -0.77 24.33 -9.35
N VAL A 127 0.09 25.23 -8.92
CA VAL A 127 0.39 25.47 -7.49
C VAL A 127 -0.07 26.86 -7.14
N LEU A 128 -1.00 26.95 -6.20
CA LEU A 128 -1.47 28.22 -5.67
C LEU A 128 -0.82 28.48 -4.31
N LEU A 129 0.00 29.52 -4.25
CA LEU A 129 0.60 29.98 -3.00
C LEU A 129 -0.42 30.85 -2.26
N PHE A 130 -0.84 30.37 -1.08
CA PHE A 130 -1.80 31.05 -0.22
C PHE A 130 -1.11 31.59 1.05
N LYS A 131 -1.35 32.88 1.35
CA LYS A 131 -0.91 33.51 2.60
C LYS A 131 -2.13 34.00 3.35
N PRO A 132 -2.45 33.46 4.52
CA PRO A 132 -3.62 33.92 5.30
C PRO A 132 -3.39 35.33 5.81
N SER A 133 -4.49 36.09 5.97
CA SER A 133 -4.47 37.42 6.57
C SER A 133 -4.05 37.38 8.05
N ARG A 134 -4.43 36.30 8.75
CA ARG A 134 -4.05 35.98 10.14
C ARG A 134 -3.94 34.47 10.29
N ARG A 135 -3.04 34.02 11.17
CA ARG A 135 -2.76 32.58 11.40
C ARG A 135 -3.99 31.80 11.88
N ASP A 136 -4.83 32.42 12.70
CA ASP A 136 -6.07 31.83 13.20
C ASP A 136 -7.18 31.71 12.15
N ARG A 137 -7.07 32.41 11.03
CA ARG A 137 -8.02 32.39 9.90
C ARG A 137 -7.59 31.51 8.73
N GLU A 138 -6.44 30.91 8.79
CA GLU A 138 -5.87 30.12 7.69
C GLU A 138 -6.88 29.10 7.12
N GLY A 139 -7.48 28.27 7.97
CA GLY A 139 -8.42 27.23 7.54
C GLY A 139 -9.69 27.80 6.89
N THR A 140 -10.23 28.91 7.43
CA THR A 140 -11.45 29.54 6.91
C THR A 140 -11.19 30.23 5.56
N GLU A 141 -10.09 30.96 5.45
CA GLU A 141 -9.73 31.66 4.22
C GLU A 141 -9.32 30.66 3.12
N LYS A 142 -8.64 29.58 3.48
CA LYS A 142 -8.28 28.51 2.54
C LYS A 142 -9.51 27.81 1.96
N ARG A 143 -10.52 27.49 2.81
CA ARG A 143 -11.79 26.92 2.34
C ARG A 143 -12.58 27.90 1.45
N LYS A 144 -12.55 29.20 1.77
CA LYS A 144 -13.18 30.23 0.93
C LYS A 144 -12.54 30.27 -0.44
N LEU A 145 -11.22 30.31 -0.51
CA LEU A 145 -10.45 30.30 -1.76
C LEU A 145 -10.75 29.05 -2.60
N LEU A 146 -10.80 27.86 -1.97
CA LEU A 146 -11.13 26.62 -2.64
C LEU A 146 -12.55 26.66 -3.26
N ARG A 147 -13.53 27.21 -2.53
CA ARG A 147 -14.90 27.39 -3.06
C ARG A 147 -14.91 28.33 -4.27
N GLU A 148 -14.20 29.43 -4.20
CA GLU A 148 -14.08 30.39 -5.31
C GLU A 148 -13.45 29.73 -6.53
N MET A 149 -12.40 28.91 -6.36
CA MET A 149 -11.79 28.15 -7.46
C MET A 149 -12.78 27.22 -8.12
N ILE A 150 -13.51 26.39 -7.34
CA ILE A 150 -14.49 25.45 -7.88
C ILE A 150 -15.64 26.18 -8.60
N LEU A 151 -16.10 27.30 -8.05
CA LEU A 151 -17.15 28.09 -8.68
C LEU A 151 -16.71 28.77 -9.98
N ASN A 152 -15.43 29.16 -10.08
CA ASN A 152 -14.88 29.75 -11.28
C ASN A 152 -14.75 28.76 -12.45
N GLU A 153 -14.61 27.46 -12.17
CA GLU A 153 -14.63 26.40 -13.21
C GLU A 153 -16.04 26.24 -13.83
N GLY A 154 -17.08 26.77 -13.20
CA GLY A 154 -18.43 26.81 -13.72
C GLY A 154 -19.02 25.43 -14.04
N SER A 155 -19.68 25.31 -15.18
CA SER A 155 -20.34 24.06 -15.66
C SER A 155 -19.35 22.97 -16.07
N ASP A 156 -18.08 23.29 -16.26
CA ASP A 156 -17.07 22.34 -16.70
C ASP A 156 -16.57 21.45 -15.56
N CYS A 157 -16.67 21.92 -14.32
CA CYS A 157 -16.38 21.15 -13.12
C CYS A 157 -17.56 20.24 -12.74
N LYS A 158 -17.59 19.02 -13.28
CA LYS A 158 -18.64 18.03 -12.96
C LYS A 158 -18.37 17.24 -11.69
N ASN A 159 -17.10 17.01 -11.37
CA ASN A 159 -16.65 16.24 -10.21
C ASN A 159 -15.36 16.85 -9.67
N ALA A 160 -15.20 16.83 -8.36
CA ALA A 160 -13.97 17.24 -7.69
C ALA A 160 -13.59 16.26 -6.58
N ILE A 161 -12.30 16.00 -6.43
CA ILE A 161 -11.75 15.26 -5.29
C ILE A 161 -10.86 16.20 -4.50
N ILE A 162 -11.16 16.39 -3.21
CA ILE A 162 -10.42 17.26 -2.32
C ILE A 162 -9.69 16.40 -1.29
N PHE A 163 -8.36 16.43 -1.31
CA PHE A 163 -7.55 15.73 -0.32
C PHE A 163 -7.22 16.66 0.85
N CYS A 164 -7.48 16.19 2.06
CA CYS A 164 -7.25 16.90 3.31
C CYS A 164 -6.22 16.17 4.17
N ASN A 165 -5.39 16.93 4.92
CA ASN A 165 -4.36 16.33 5.79
C ASN A 165 -4.94 15.72 7.07
N ARG A 166 -6.15 16.13 7.49
CA ARG A 166 -6.78 15.65 8.72
C ARG A 166 -8.21 15.22 8.44
N LYS A 167 -8.67 14.21 9.15
CA LYS A 167 -10.07 13.75 9.10
C LYS A 167 -11.06 14.86 9.49
N SER A 168 -10.68 15.72 10.45
CA SER A 168 -11.47 16.88 10.88
C SER A 168 -11.62 17.97 9.81
N ASP A 169 -10.90 17.91 8.72
CA ASP A 169 -10.96 18.89 7.64
C ASP A 169 -11.88 18.41 6.50
N VAL A 170 -12.41 17.19 6.60
CA VAL A 170 -13.29 16.55 5.59
C VAL A 170 -14.75 16.90 5.83
N ASP A 171 -15.16 17.22 7.08
CA ASP A 171 -16.51 17.63 7.49
C ASP A 171 -16.66 19.18 7.28
#